data_e1f76f4f12c8296589099795844dbaa6
#
_entry.id   e1f76f4f12c8296589099795844dbaa6
#
_cell.length_a   1.000
_cell.length_b   1.000
_cell.length_c   1.000
_cell.angle_alpha   90.00
_cell.angle_beta   90.00
_cell.angle_gamma   90.00
#
_symmetry.space_group_name_H-M   'P 1'
#
loop_
_entity.id
_entity.type
_entity.pdbx_description
1 polymer ?
#
loop_
_entity_poly.entity_id
_entity_poly.type
_entity_poly.pdbx_seq_one_letter_code
_entity_poly.pdbx_strand_id
1 'polypeptide(L)' 'MGNSKVDFIWARPEMNVTFRAEIMPGASRDERTFRIAKVFTNGRVKLHDFAGEFRETAFEAINFLRDKSK' A
#
# COMPACT_ATOMS: atom_id res chain seq x y z
N MET A 1 7.00 7.34 24.78
CA MET A 1 7.20 7.30 24.47
C MET A 1 7.65 7.12 23.31
N GLY A 2 8.35 7.22 23.00
CA GLY A 2 8.95 7.07 21.78
C GLY A 2 8.27 6.25 20.79
N ASN A 3 7.36 5.59 21.16
CA ASN A 3 6.72 4.74 20.23
C ASN A 3 5.83 5.46 19.30
N SER A 4 5.72 6.72 19.42
CA SER A 4 4.84 7.43 18.56
C SER A 4 5.19 7.26 17.10
N LYS A 5 6.43 7.00 16.77
CA LYS A 5 6.73 6.89 15.38
C LYS A 5 6.16 5.65 14.78
N VAL A 6 5.84 4.69 15.56
CA VAL A 6 5.23 3.52 15.03
C VAL A 6 3.86 3.79 14.54
N ASP A 7 3.27 4.86 15.01
CA ASP A 7 1.91 5.17 14.64
C ASP A 7 1.77 5.63 13.21
N PHE A 8 2.87 5.90 12.55
CA PHE A 8 2.78 6.37 11.18
C PHE A 8 2.91 5.28 10.16
N ILE A 9 2.66 4.08 10.56
CA ILE A 9 2.64 3.00 9.59
C ILE A 9 1.39 3.14 8.76
N TRP A 10 1.56 3.47 7.50
CA TRP A 10 0.44 3.65 6.60
C TRP A 10 -0.07 2.35 6.03
N ALA A 11 0.68 1.26 6.21
CA ALA A 11 0.35 0.00 5.59
C ALA A 11 0.63 -1.14 6.54
N ARG A 12 -0.02 -2.26 6.31
CA ARG A 12 0.18 -3.47 7.10
C ARG A 12 0.28 -4.66 6.19
N PRO A 13 0.95 -5.73 6.63
CA PRO A 13 1.01 -6.94 5.82
C PRO A 13 -0.39 -7.44 5.48
N GLU A 14 -0.53 -7.96 4.29
CA GLU A 14 -1.77 -8.51 3.77
C GLU A 14 -2.85 -7.48 3.42
N MET A 15 -2.54 -6.22 3.58
CA MET A 15 -3.44 -5.15 3.19
C MET A 15 -3.39 -4.96 1.69
N ASN A 16 -4.52 -4.62 1.07
CA ASN A 16 -4.55 -4.35 -0.37
C ASN A 16 -4.22 -2.91 -0.65
N VAL A 17 -3.41 -2.69 -1.68
CA VAL A 17 -3.09 -1.34 -2.14
C VAL A 17 -3.24 -1.30 -3.65
N THR A 18 -3.58 -0.15 -4.18
CA THR A 18 -3.79 0.02 -5.61
C THR A 18 -2.83 1.05 -6.15
N PHE A 19 -2.02 0.67 -7.13
CA PHE A 19 -1.11 1.61 -7.77
C PHE A 19 -1.90 2.72 -8.44
N ARG A 20 -1.29 3.90 -8.51
CA ARG A 20 -1.90 5.00 -9.23
C ARG A 20 -1.95 4.65 -10.70
N ALA A 21 -2.95 5.18 -11.39
CA ALA A 21 -3.14 4.87 -12.81
C ALA A 21 -1.94 5.25 -13.65
N GLU A 22 -1.26 6.33 -13.29
CA GLU A 22 -0.12 6.76 -14.10
C GLU A 22 1.08 5.82 -13.97
N ILE A 23 1.09 4.98 -12.96
CA ILE A 23 2.19 4.02 -12.80
C ILE A 23 1.96 2.80 -13.68
N MET A 24 0.70 2.44 -13.89
CA MET A 24 0.35 1.30 -14.72
C MET A 24 -0.71 1.72 -15.74
N PRO A 25 -0.31 2.53 -16.72
CA PRO A 25 -1.28 3.04 -17.70
C PRO A 25 -1.98 1.90 -18.43
N GLY A 26 -3.27 2.04 -18.60
CA GLY A 26 -4.02 1.03 -19.33
C GLY A 26 -4.49 -0.14 -18.48
N ALA A 27 -4.04 -0.23 -17.24
CA ALA A 27 -4.46 -1.32 -16.38
C ALA A 27 -5.70 -0.92 -15.61
N SER A 28 -6.61 -1.86 -15.43
CA SER A 28 -7.82 -1.59 -14.66
C SER A 28 -7.43 -1.47 -13.18
N ARG A 29 -8.36 -0.99 -12.38
CA ARG A 29 -8.10 -0.85 -10.97
C ARG A 29 -7.76 -2.19 -10.34
N ASP A 30 -8.47 -3.24 -10.71
CA ASP A 30 -8.19 -4.56 -10.17
C ASP A 30 -6.79 -5.03 -10.56
N GLU A 31 -6.38 -4.71 -11.76
CA GLU A 31 -5.05 -5.10 -12.22
C GLU A 31 -3.96 -4.34 -11.51
N ARG A 32 -4.27 -3.23 -10.90
CA ARG A 32 -3.30 -2.42 -10.17
C ARG A 32 -3.33 -2.69 -8.68
N THR A 33 -4.17 -3.59 -8.22
CA THR A 33 -4.33 -3.84 -6.79
C THR A 33 -3.53 -5.08 -6.39
N PHE A 34 -2.71 -4.91 -5.36
CA PHE A 34 -1.85 -5.98 -4.88
C PHE A 34 -1.90 -6.06 -3.37
N ARG A 35 -1.51 -7.20 -2.84
CA ARG A 35 -1.49 -7.39 -1.40
C ARG A 35 -0.09 -7.17 -0.89
N ILE A 36 0.03 -6.47 0.22
CA ILE A 36 1.32 -6.17 0.82
C ILE A 36 1.88 -7.41 1.49
N ALA A 37 3.12 -7.75 1.14
CA ALA A 37 3.79 -8.88 1.75
C ALA A 37 4.60 -8.46 2.97
N LYS A 38 5.21 -7.28 2.91
CA LYS A 38 6.08 -6.83 3.98
C LYS A 38 6.11 -5.32 4.05
N VAL A 39 6.21 -4.80 5.25
CA VAL A 39 6.34 -3.36 5.47
C VAL A 39 7.70 -3.11 6.09
N PHE A 40 8.45 -2.20 5.51
CA PHE A 40 9.78 -1.88 6.00
C PHE A 40 9.75 -0.67 6.91
N THR A 41 10.77 -0.56 7.75
CA THR A 41 10.81 0.54 8.71
C THR A 41 10.95 1.89 8.05
N ASN A 42 11.44 1.94 6.83
CA ASN A 42 11.57 3.21 6.11
C ASN A 42 10.29 3.63 5.42
N GLY A 43 9.20 2.93 5.65
CA GLY A 43 7.93 3.29 5.06
C GLY A 43 7.65 2.70 3.69
N ARG A 44 8.52 1.86 3.21
CA ARG A 44 8.30 1.20 1.93
C ARG A 44 7.65 -0.14 2.15
N VAL A 45 7.03 -0.66 1.11
CA VAL A 45 6.36 -1.95 1.18
C VAL A 45 6.80 -2.83 0.03
N LYS A 46 6.70 -4.12 0.26
CA LYS A 46 6.95 -5.10 -0.76
C LYS A 46 5.64 -5.84 -1.00
N LEU A 47 5.38 -6.17 -2.26
CA LEU A 47 4.12 -6.80 -2.62
C LEU A 47 4.30 -8.27 -2.94
N HIS A 48 3.21 -9.04 -2.84
CA HIS A 48 3.28 -10.47 -3.06
C HIS A 48 3.56 -10.84 -4.50
N ASP A 49 2.90 -10.20 -5.43
CA ASP A 49 3.03 -10.61 -6.82
C ASP A 49 3.69 -9.58 -7.71
N PHE A 50 4.45 -8.71 -7.13
CA PHE A 50 5.05 -7.63 -7.90
C PHE A 50 6.40 -7.28 -7.28
N ALA A 51 7.45 -7.38 -8.04
CA ALA A 51 8.80 -7.15 -7.53
C ALA A 51 9.06 -5.69 -7.20
N GLY A 52 9.90 -5.46 -6.21
CA GLY A 52 10.34 -4.12 -5.88
C GLY A 52 9.79 -3.62 -4.56
N GLU A 53 10.26 -2.45 -4.16
CA GLU A 53 9.80 -1.79 -2.96
C GLU A 53 9.15 -0.48 -3.36
N PHE A 54 8.05 -0.15 -2.71
CA PHE A 54 7.28 1.02 -3.10
C PHE A 54 6.90 1.86 -1.91
N ARG A 55 6.76 3.16 -2.14
CA ARG A 55 6.34 4.09 -1.11
C ARG A 55 4.85 4.35 -1.22
N GLU A 56 4.31 4.92 -0.17
CA GLU A 56 2.90 5.24 -0.14
C GLU A 56 2.47 6.07 -1.35
N THR A 57 3.32 6.96 -1.81
CA THR A 57 2.96 7.84 -2.92
C THR A 57 2.77 7.10 -4.25
N ALA A 58 3.19 5.85 -4.32
CA ALA A 58 2.98 5.07 -5.53
C ALA A 58 1.55 4.56 -5.64
N PHE A 59 0.78 4.66 -4.57
CA PHE A 59 -0.56 4.10 -4.52
C PHE A 59 -1.63 5.17 -4.39
N GLU A 60 -2.84 4.80 -4.76
CA GLU A 60 -3.98 5.68 -4.57
C GLU A 60 -4.22 5.86 -3.09
N ALA A 61 -4.86 6.95 -2.73
CA ALA A 61 -5.13 7.23 -1.33
C ALA A 61 -5.91 6.07 -0.71
N ILE A 62 -5.53 5.71 0.50
CA ILE A 62 -6.17 4.61 1.19
C ILE A 62 -7.29 5.16 2.05
N ASN A 63 -8.44 4.55 1.91
CA ASN A 63 -9.60 4.98 2.65
C ASN A 63 -9.98 3.90 3.67
N PHE A 64 -9.43 4.03 4.84
CA PHE A 64 -9.67 3.04 5.88
C PHE A 64 -11.14 2.96 6.30
N LEU A 65 -11.81 4.07 6.25
CA LEU A 65 -13.20 4.09 6.61
C LEU A 65 -14.02 3.26 5.64
N ARG A 66 -13.72 3.42 4.38
CA ARG A 66 -14.42 2.70 3.37
C ARG A 66 -14.18 1.21 3.50
N ASP A 67 -12.94 0.83 3.78
CA ASP A 67 -12.63 -0.57 3.98
C ASP A 67 -13.39 -1.15 5.13
N LYS A 68 -13.54 -0.38 6.17
CA LYS A 68 -14.24 -0.88 7.34
C LYS A 68 -15.72 -1.04 7.13
N SER A 69 -16.27 -0.26 6.28
CA SER A 69 -17.70 -0.32 6.08
C SER A 69 -18.10 -1.50 5.22
N LYS A 70 -17.15 -2.20 4.68
CA LYS A 70 -17.52 -3.38 3.93
C LYS A 70 -17.78 -4.54 4.84
#